data_fd116ae8ad5d6ca2fb61aa480dfe32bf
#
_entry.id   fd116ae8ad5d6ca2fb61aa480dfe32bf
#
_cell.length_a   1.000
_cell.length_b   1.000
_cell.length_c   1.000
_cell.angle_alpha   90.00
_cell.angle_beta   90.00
_cell.angle_gamma   90.00
#
_symmetry.space_group_name_H-M   'P 1'
#
loop_
_entity.id
_entity.type
_entity.pdbx_description
1 polymer ?
#
loop_
_entity_poly.entity_id
_entity_poly.type
_entity_poly.pdbx_seq_one_letter_code
_entity_poly.pdbx_strand_id
1 'polypeptide(L)'
;MTAPAMPFRGSYTSREQVAAYEFSWLAIILVPLVAIFIQAFLTAKLRWLAILDLPMMVVVFFAVARRNPISGCITGAIIGLLQDALGGPAHPIGMYGITDTIIGYMASSLGVKIDVENPGTRFLIIYVFFVVHQGVYYGVGHGLLRQSLQWSWSHVAIGALANAVVAVFLFQMLDRFKQR
;
A
#
# COMPACT_ATOMS: atom_id res chain seq x y z
N MET A 1 51.61 3.37 41.34
CA MET A 1 51.27 2.86 39.98
C MET A 1 49.76 2.58 39.93
N THR A 2 49.01 3.55 39.51
CA THR A 2 47.54 3.45 39.37
C THR A 2 47.23 3.23 37.89
N ALA A 3 46.62 2.05 37.60
CA ALA A 3 46.19 1.71 36.26
C ALA A 3 45.04 2.64 35.80
N PRO A 4 45.03 3.12 34.53
CA PRO A 4 43.94 3.92 34.06
C PRO A 4 42.69 3.08 33.82
N ALA A 5 41.57 3.54 34.38
CA ALA A 5 40.25 2.96 34.14
C ALA A 5 39.90 3.02 32.66
N MET A 6 39.66 1.86 32.04
CA MET A 6 39.11 1.80 30.68
C MET A 6 37.67 2.32 30.67
N PRO A 7 37.33 3.24 29.75
CA PRO A 7 35.96 3.64 29.60
C PRO A 7 35.15 2.46 29.06
N PHE A 8 34.08 2.10 29.77
CA PHE A 8 33.06 1.17 29.31
C PHE A 8 32.51 1.68 27.94
N ARG A 9 32.97 1.09 26.85
CA ARG A 9 32.30 1.19 25.56
C ARG A 9 31.02 0.39 25.65
N GLY A 10 29.95 1.01 26.10
CA GLY A 10 28.62 0.51 25.89
C GLY A 10 28.42 0.34 24.40
N SER A 11 28.38 -0.91 23.95
CA SER A 11 27.86 -1.23 22.62
C SER A 11 26.37 -0.93 22.65
N TYR A 12 26.05 0.34 22.43
CA TYR A 12 24.70 0.67 21.93
C TYR A 12 24.63 -0.01 20.59
N THR A 13 23.94 -1.16 20.56
CA THR A 13 23.43 -1.69 19.31
C THR A 13 22.67 -0.55 18.65
N SER A 14 23.30 0.06 17.68
CA SER A 14 22.65 0.95 16.75
C SER A 14 21.45 0.17 16.24
N ARG A 15 20.25 0.53 16.69
CA ARG A 15 19.08 0.30 15.84
C ARG A 15 19.50 0.99 14.54
N GLU A 16 19.87 0.21 13.54
CA GLU A 16 19.98 0.71 12.20
C GLU A 16 18.68 1.47 11.98
N GLN A 17 18.80 2.79 11.95
CA GLN A 17 17.70 3.63 11.57
C GLN A 17 17.49 3.29 10.10
N VAL A 18 16.61 2.31 9.88
CA VAL A 18 16.25 1.89 8.53
C VAL A 18 15.65 3.13 7.90
N ALA A 19 16.45 3.78 7.06
CA ALA A 19 16.15 5.10 6.53
C ALA A 19 14.78 5.08 5.85
N ALA A 20 13.88 5.96 6.30
CA ALA A 20 12.65 6.22 5.57
C ALA A 20 13.02 6.90 4.25
N TYR A 21 12.46 6.42 3.15
CA TYR A 21 12.68 7.05 1.85
C TYR A 21 11.86 8.32 1.74
N GLU A 22 12.49 9.37 1.24
CA GLU A 22 11.81 10.60 0.83
C GLU A 22 11.42 10.51 -0.65
N PHE A 23 10.34 11.17 -1.00
CA PHE A 23 9.87 11.25 -2.38
C PHE A 23 9.65 12.71 -2.74
N SER A 24 9.90 13.05 -4.00
CA SER A 24 9.53 14.38 -4.47
C SER A 24 8.01 14.56 -4.34
N TRP A 25 7.57 15.78 -4.01
CA TRP A 25 6.15 16.10 -3.88
C TRP A 25 5.37 15.81 -5.19
N LEU A 26 6.04 15.97 -6.34
CA LEU A 26 5.50 15.61 -7.64
C LEU A 26 5.22 14.11 -7.75
N ALA A 27 6.11 13.24 -7.28
CA ALA A 27 5.91 11.80 -7.32
C ALA A 27 4.74 11.36 -6.43
N ILE A 28 4.60 12.00 -5.24
CA ILE A 28 3.51 11.69 -4.29
C ILE A 28 2.14 12.03 -4.88
N ILE A 29 2.05 13.04 -5.74
CA ILE A 29 0.78 13.44 -6.38
C ILE A 29 0.60 12.73 -7.71
N LEU A 30 1.61 12.71 -8.57
CA LEU A 30 1.48 12.24 -9.96
C LEU A 30 1.31 10.72 -10.04
N VAL A 31 2.07 9.97 -9.22
CA VAL A 31 2.01 8.49 -9.27
C VAL A 31 0.63 7.95 -8.92
N PRO A 32 -0.03 8.38 -7.81
CA PRO A 32 -1.39 7.96 -7.52
C PRO A 32 -2.40 8.37 -8.58
N LEU A 33 -2.31 9.62 -9.07
CA LEU A 33 -3.22 10.10 -10.13
C LEU A 33 -3.11 9.25 -11.39
N VAL A 34 -1.89 8.95 -11.84
CA VAL A 34 -1.65 8.09 -13.00
C VAL A 34 -2.19 6.67 -12.74
N ALA A 35 -1.96 6.11 -11.54
CA ALA A 35 -2.46 4.79 -11.19
C ALA A 35 -4.00 4.73 -11.24
N ILE A 36 -4.68 5.72 -10.65
CA ILE A 36 -6.15 5.80 -10.66
C ILE A 36 -6.67 5.97 -12.09
N PHE A 37 -6.02 6.82 -12.90
CA PHE A 37 -6.43 7.06 -14.28
C PHE A 37 -6.27 5.80 -15.14
N ILE A 38 -5.12 5.10 -15.00
CA ILE A 38 -4.89 3.82 -15.66
C ILE A 38 -5.93 2.79 -15.20
N GLN A 39 -6.20 2.70 -13.91
CA GLN A 39 -7.21 1.78 -13.36
C GLN A 39 -8.59 2.05 -13.95
N ALA A 40 -9.04 3.30 -13.97
CA ALA A 40 -10.32 3.68 -14.54
C ALA A 40 -10.41 3.34 -16.05
N PHE A 41 -9.34 3.58 -16.80
CA PHE A 41 -9.25 3.23 -18.22
C PHE A 41 -9.28 1.70 -18.45
N LEU A 42 -8.49 0.94 -17.65
CA LEU A 42 -8.43 -0.51 -17.75
C LEU A 42 -9.78 -1.14 -17.46
N THR A 43 -10.45 -0.73 -16.40
CA THR A 43 -11.78 -1.26 -16.02
C THR A 43 -12.85 -0.94 -17.06
N ALA A 44 -12.76 0.23 -17.70
CA ALA A 44 -13.70 0.65 -18.75
C ALA A 44 -13.54 -0.15 -20.06
N LYS A 45 -12.32 -0.53 -20.42
CA LYS A 45 -12.00 -1.17 -21.70
C LYS A 45 -11.83 -2.69 -21.59
N LEU A 46 -11.24 -3.15 -20.51
CA LEU A 46 -10.82 -4.54 -20.31
C LEU A 46 -11.35 -5.06 -18.96
N ARG A 47 -12.60 -5.49 -18.94
CA ARG A 47 -13.29 -5.93 -17.71
C ARG A 47 -12.53 -7.01 -16.91
N TRP A 48 -11.76 -7.86 -17.56
CA TRP A 48 -10.96 -8.89 -16.89
C TRP A 48 -9.77 -8.31 -16.12
N LEU A 49 -9.28 -7.11 -16.48
CA LEU A 49 -8.24 -6.40 -15.74
C LEU A 49 -8.80 -5.64 -14.52
N ALA A 50 -10.12 -5.61 -14.34
CA ALA A 50 -10.74 -5.06 -13.13
C ALA A 50 -10.36 -5.81 -11.84
N ILE A 51 -9.72 -6.99 -11.97
CA ILE A 51 -9.16 -7.74 -10.84
C ILE A 51 -7.88 -7.10 -10.27
N LEU A 52 -7.22 -6.23 -11.05
CA LEU A 52 -6.06 -5.48 -10.60
C LEU A 52 -6.52 -4.25 -9.81
N ASP A 53 -5.77 -3.88 -8.80
CA ASP A 53 -5.98 -2.69 -7.98
C ASP A 53 -4.67 -1.89 -7.89
N LEU A 54 -4.41 -1.09 -8.94
CA LEU A 54 -3.20 -0.28 -9.03
C LEU A 54 -3.13 0.80 -7.94
N PRO A 55 -4.22 1.52 -7.60
CA PRO A 55 -4.19 2.50 -6.52
C PRO A 55 -3.79 1.88 -5.18
N MET A 56 -4.36 0.73 -4.81
CA MET A 56 -4.00 0.02 -3.58
C MET A 56 -2.51 -0.36 -3.55
N MET A 57 -1.94 -0.85 -4.67
CA MET A 57 -0.50 -1.14 -4.75
C MET A 57 0.34 0.10 -4.50
N VAL A 58 -0.07 1.26 -5.03
CA VAL A 58 0.61 2.54 -4.84
C VAL A 58 0.50 3.01 -3.38
N VAL A 59 -0.67 2.85 -2.75
CA VAL A 59 -0.84 3.12 -1.30
C VAL A 59 0.14 2.30 -0.49
N VAL A 60 0.19 0.98 -0.73
CA VAL A 60 1.11 0.08 0.00
C VAL A 60 2.56 0.46 -0.24
N PHE A 61 2.94 0.77 -1.50
CA PHE A 61 4.31 1.17 -1.83
C PHE A 61 4.76 2.41 -1.03
N PHE A 62 3.99 3.50 -1.08
CA PHE A 62 4.34 4.72 -0.35
C PHE A 62 4.29 4.52 1.17
N ALA A 63 3.30 3.78 1.66
CA ALA A 63 3.14 3.52 3.09
C ALA A 63 4.34 2.76 3.66
N VAL A 64 4.75 1.68 2.99
CA VAL A 64 5.88 0.85 3.42
C VAL A 64 7.21 1.60 3.28
N ALA A 65 7.38 2.40 2.22
CA ALA A 65 8.61 3.15 1.99
C ALA A 65 8.80 4.32 2.95
N ARG A 66 7.73 5.04 3.29
CA ARG A 66 7.78 6.20 4.20
C ARG A 66 7.78 5.81 5.69
N ARG A 67 7.30 4.61 6.02
CA ARG A 67 7.32 4.05 7.39
C ARG A 67 6.66 4.94 8.46
N ASN A 68 5.78 5.83 8.06
CA ASN A 68 5.05 6.74 8.94
C ASN A 68 3.55 6.43 8.89
N PRO A 69 2.95 5.88 9.97
CA PRO A 69 1.54 5.48 10.01
C PRO A 69 0.56 6.63 9.71
N ILE A 70 0.85 7.83 10.19
CA ILE A 70 0.01 9.01 9.93
C ILE A 70 0.03 9.35 8.44
N SER A 71 1.23 9.38 7.84
CA SER A 71 1.37 9.60 6.40
C SER A 71 0.71 8.51 5.57
N GLY A 72 0.80 7.25 6.01
CA GLY A 72 0.13 6.12 5.38
C GLY A 72 -1.39 6.26 5.39
N CYS A 73 -1.99 6.61 6.55
CA CYS A 73 -3.42 6.91 6.66
C CYS A 73 -3.86 8.02 5.70
N ILE A 74 -3.15 9.14 5.71
CA ILE A 74 -3.51 10.31 4.89
C ILE A 74 -3.41 9.97 3.40
N THR A 75 -2.32 9.31 2.99
CA THR A 75 -2.11 8.90 1.60
C THR A 75 -3.20 7.92 1.16
N GLY A 76 -3.51 6.91 1.98
CA GLY A 76 -4.58 5.94 1.69
C GLY A 76 -5.95 6.63 1.59
N ALA A 77 -6.28 7.51 2.54
CA ALA A 77 -7.54 8.25 2.52
C ALA A 77 -7.71 9.09 1.24
N ILE A 78 -6.68 9.83 0.86
CA ILE A 78 -6.73 10.68 -0.34
C ILE A 78 -6.88 9.84 -1.60
N ILE A 79 -6.06 8.78 -1.76
CA ILE A 79 -6.09 7.92 -2.94
C ILE A 79 -7.43 7.19 -3.03
N GLY A 80 -7.90 6.60 -1.93
CA GLY A 80 -9.16 5.88 -1.90
C GLY A 80 -10.38 6.77 -2.15
N LEU A 81 -10.42 7.98 -1.59
CA LEU A 81 -11.49 8.93 -1.89
C LEU A 81 -11.48 9.40 -3.35
N LEU A 82 -10.31 9.60 -3.94
CA LEU A 82 -10.20 9.91 -5.37
C LEU A 82 -10.66 8.73 -6.23
N GLN A 83 -10.35 7.50 -5.83
CA GLN A 83 -10.81 6.29 -6.51
C GLN A 83 -12.34 6.16 -6.43
N ASP A 84 -12.93 6.40 -5.26
CA ASP A 84 -14.38 6.45 -5.08
C ASP A 84 -15.05 7.51 -5.98
N ALA A 85 -14.47 8.72 -6.01
CA ALA A 85 -15.02 9.82 -6.82
C ALA A 85 -15.00 9.53 -8.33
N LEU A 86 -14.03 8.74 -8.80
CA LEU A 86 -13.90 8.36 -10.21
C LEU A 86 -14.58 7.02 -10.53
N GLY A 87 -15.00 6.27 -9.53
CA GLY A 87 -15.66 4.97 -9.67
C GLY A 87 -17.08 5.02 -10.26
N GLY A 88 -17.66 6.23 -10.40
CA GLY A 88 -18.99 6.46 -10.97
C GLY A 88 -20.13 6.21 -9.97
N PRO A 89 -21.39 6.45 -10.39
CA PRO A 89 -22.55 6.51 -9.50
C PRO A 89 -22.92 5.15 -8.84
N ALA A 90 -22.37 4.05 -9.34
CA ALA A 90 -22.61 2.72 -8.78
C ALA A 90 -21.73 2.44 -7.55
N HIS A 91 -20.70 3.23 -7.31
CA HIS A 91 -19.78 3.07 -6.18
C HIS A 91 -20.07 4.11 -5.11
N PRO A 92 -20.46 3.71 -3.89
CA PRO A 92 -20.64 4.66 -2.79
C PRO A 92 -19.31 5.30 -2.41
N ILE A 93 -19.33 6.62 -2.27
CA ILE A 93 -18.16 7.38 -1.81
C ILE A 93 -17.81 6.95 -0.38
N GLY A 94 -16.53 6.66 -0.15
CA GLY A 94 -15.98 6.30 1.16
C GLY A 94 -15.59 4.83 1.31
N MET A 95 -15.97 3.95 0.39
CA MET A 95 -15.60 2.52 0.47
C MET A 95 -14.09 2.33 0.33
N TYR A 96 -13.50 2.79 -0.76
CA TYR A 96 -12.06 2.78 -0.95
C TYR A 96 -11.37 3.74 0.01
N GLY A 97 -11.98 4.91 0.29
CA GLY A 97 -11.46 5.87 1.25
C GLY A 97 -11.17 5.26 2.62
N ILE A 98 -12.12 4.52 3.20
CA ILE A 98 -11.95 3.83 4.49
C ILE A 98 -10.96 2.67 4.34
N THR A 99 -11.14 1.85 3.31
CA THR A 99 -10.32 0.65 3.09
C THR A 99 -8.85 1.00 2.94
N ASP A 100 -8.53 1.93 2.05
CA ASP A 100 -7.15 2.33 1.78
C ASP A 100 -6.51 3.09 2.94
N THR A 101 -7.30 3.80 3.75
CA THR A 101 -6.82 4.39 5.02
C THR A 101 -6.31 3.30 5.96
N ILE A 102 -7.07 2.22 6.15
CA ILE A 102 -6.69 1.10 7.00
C ILE A 102 -5.46 0.39 6.42
N ILE A 103 -5.45 0.12 5.13
CA ILE A 103 -4.31 -0.51 4.44
C ILE A 103 -3.05 0.36 4.55
N GLY A 104 -3.15 1.65 4.33
CA GLY A 104 -2.04 2.59 4.44
C GLY A 104 -1.45 2.64 5.86
N TYR A 105 -2.30 2.64 6.89
CA TYR A 105 -1.87 2.53 8.29
C TYR A 105 -1.13 1.23 8.56
N MET A 106 -1.71 0.09 8.18
CA MET A 106 -1.14 -1.23 8.42
C MET A 106 0.18 -1.41 7.66
N ALA A 107 0.22 -1.02 6.39
CA ALA A 107 1.39 -1.14 5.54
C ALA A 107 2.56 -0.31 6.06
N SER A 108 2.33 0.94 6.48
CA SER A 108 3.38 1.79 7.05
C SER A 108 3.89 1.28 8.39
N SER A 109 3.01 0.72 9.22
CA SER A 109 3.39 0.13 10.51
C SER A 109 4.25 -1.13 10.34
N LEU A 110 3.99 -1.93 9.31
CA LEU A 110 4.78 -3.11 8.96
C LEU A 110 6.09 -2.76 8.26
N GLY A 111 6.12 -1.69 7.48
CA GLY A 111 7.30 -1.24 6.75
C GLY A 111 8.51 -0.93 7.63
N VAL A 112 8.30 -0.65 8.91
CA VAL A 112 9.38 -0.47 9.90
C VAL A 112 10.10 -1.78 10.22
N LYS A 113 9.42 -2.93 10.05
CA LYS A 113 9.90 -4.25 10.49
C LYS A 113 10.35 -5.16 9.35
N ILE A 114 10.03 -4.80 8.12
CA ILE A 114 10.18 -5.70 6.96
C ILE A 114 11.12 -5.07 5.94
N ASP A 115 12.05 -5.87 5.42
CA ASP A 115 12.86 -5.49 4.28
C ASP A 115 12.04 -5.56 2.98
N VAL A 116 11.74 -4.40 2.42
CA VAL A 116 10.95 -4.24 1.19
C VAL A 116 11.78 -4.16 -0.09
N GLU A 117 13.08 -4.35 -0.01
CA GLU A 117 13.92 -4.36 -1.21
C GLU A 117 13.89 -5.72 -1.91
N ASN A 118 13.63 -6.79 -1.16
CA ASN A 118 13.53 -8.14 -1.70
C ASN A 118 12.24 -8.33 -2.51
N PRO A 119 12.32 -8.79 -3.78
CA PRO A 119 11.15 -9.05 -4.63
C PRO A 119 10.16 -10.07 -4.03
N GLY A 120 10.65 -11.09 -3.33
CA GLY A 120 9.81 -12.07 -2.65
C GLY A 120 8.99 -11.46 -1.52
N THR A 121 9.59 -10.54 -0.77
CA THR A 121 8.89 -9.78 0.28
C THR A 121 7.82 -8.88 -0.32
N ARG A 122 8.09 -8.21 -1.44
CA ARG A 122 7.11 -7.38 -2.16
C ARG A 122 5.91 -8.19 -2.63
N PHE A 123 6.17 -9.35 -3.21
CA PHE A 123 5.12 -10.28 -3.62
C PHE A 123 4.24 -10.67 -2.42
N LEU A 124 4.85 -11.12 -1.33
CA LEU A 124 4.12 -11.57 -0.14
C LEU A 124 3.32 -10.43 0.49
N ILE A 125 3.91 -9.25 0.62
CA ILE A 125 3.24 -8.07 1.17
C ILE A 125 1.98 -7.75 0.37
N ILE A 126 2.08 -7.62 -0.94
CA ILE A 126 0.91 -7.29 -1.76
C ILE A 126 -0.11 -8.40 -1.75
N TYR A 127 0.30 -9.67 -1.79
CA TYR A 127 -0.62 -10.79 -1.67
C TYR A 127 -1.47 -10.70 -0.40
N VAL A 128 -0.82 -10.50 0.75
CA VAL A 128 -1.51 -10.40 2.05
C VAL A 128 -2.36 -9.13 2.12
N PHE A 129 -1.82 -7.99 1.70
CA PHE A 129 -2.57 -6.73 1.75
C PHE A 129 -3.76 -6.72 0.81
N PHE A 130 -3.69 -7.37 -0.35
CA PHE A 130 -4.85 -7.51 -1.23
C PHE A 130 -5.97 -8.32 -0.57
N VAL A 131 -5.63 -9.44 0.09
CA VAL A 131 -6.63 -10.24 0.83
C VAL A 131 -7.27 -9.42 1.95
N VAL A 132 -6.46 -8.70 2.72
CA VAL A 132 -6.96 -7.81 3.80
C VAL A 132 -7.81 -6.69 3.22
N HIS A 133 -7.37 -6.06 2.13
CA HIS A 133 -8.10 -4.99 1.43
C HIS A 133 -9.49 -5.47 1.00
N GLN A 134 -9.58 -6.64 0.36
CA GLN A 134 -10.86 -7.20 -0.05
C GLN A 134 -11.75 -7.53 1.16
N GLY A 135 -11.17 -8.02 2.26
CA GLY A 135 -11.89 -8.28 3.50
C GLY A 135 -12.46 -7.01 4.14
N VAL A 136 -11.66 -5.94 4.20
CA VAL A 136 -12.09 -4.64 4.72
C VAL A 136 -13.15 -4.03 3.81
N TYR A 137 -12.93 -4.02 2.51
CA TYR A 137 -13.89 -3.52 1.51
C TYR A 137 -15.26 -4.23 1.62
N TYR A 138 -15.24 -5.56 1.72
CA TYR A 138 -16.45 -6.35 1.94
C TYR A 138 -17.11 -6.01 3.28
N GLY A 139 -16.31 -5.90 4.35
CA GLY A 139 -16.82 -5.55 5.68
C GLY A 139 -17.46 -4.16 5.73
N VAL A 140 -16.86 -3.18 5.09
CA VAL A 140 -17.42 -1.81 4.98
C VAL A 140 -18.69 -1.82 4.13
N GLY A 141 -18.65 -2.46 2.96
CA GLY A 141 -19.79 -2.49 2.06
C GLY A 141 -20.99 -3.22 2.63
N HIS A 142 -20.77 -4.41 3.20
CA HIS A 142 -21.83 -5.22 3.78
C HIS A 142 -22.30 -4.70 5.15
N GLY A 143 -21.35 -4.33 6.03
CA GLY A 143 -21.64 -3.94 7.41
C GLY A 143 -22.15 -2.52 7.55
N LEU A 144 -21.49 -1.54 6.90
CA LEU A 144 -21.84 -0.13 7.04
C LEU A 144 -22.86 0.35 5.99
N LEU A 145 -22.67 -0.08 4.73
CA LEU A 145 -23.49 0.42 3.63
C LEU A 145 -24.64 -0.52 3.24
N ARG A 146 -24.76 -1.68 3.90
CA ARG A 146 -25.79 -2.69 3.67
C ARG A 146 -25.89 -3.13 2.19
N GLN A 147 -24.77 -3.15 1.50
CA GLN A 147 -24.72 -3.60 0.12
C GLN A 147 -24.74 -5.14 0.05
N SER A 148 -25.39 -5.68 -0.96
CA SER A 148 -25.41 -7.12 -1.24
C SER A 148 -24.14 -7.54 -1.99
N LEU A 149 -22.97 -7.40 -1.38
CA LEU A 149 -21.71 -7.85 -1.95
C LEU A 149 -21.59 -9.37 -1.81
N GLN A 150 -21.18 -10.03 -2.88
CA GLN A 150 -20.91 -11.47 -2.85
C GLN A 150 -19.42 -11.71 -2.62
N TRP A 151 -19.12 -12.47 -1.57
CA TRP A 151 -17.75 -12.89 -1.30
C TRP A 151 -17.40 -14.13 -2.13
N SER A 152 -16.29 -14.08 -2.85
CA SER A 152 -15.78 -15.21 -3.63
C SER A 152 -14.31 -15.45 -3.34
N TRP A 153 -14.00 -16.53 -2.66
CA TRP A 153 -12.64 -16.91 -2.32
C TRP A 153 -11.74 -17.11 -3.54
N SER A 154 -12.27 -17.68 -4.62
CA SER A 154 -11.52 -17.88 -5.87
C SER A 154 -11.15 -16.54 -6.50
N HIS A 155 -12.07 -15.59 -6.52
CA HIS A 155 -11.81 -14.24 -7.04
C HIS A 155 -10.73 -13.52 -6.20
N VAL A 156 -10.82 -13.60 -4.88
CA VAL A 156 -9.84 -13.01 -3.97
C VAL A 156 -8.46 -13.65 -4.15
N ALA A 157 -8.38 -14.98 -4.24
CA ALA A 157 -7.10 -15.68 -4.40
C ALA A 157 -6.43 -15.39 -5.74
N ILE A 158 -7.19 -15.41 -6.84
CA ILE A 158 -6.67 -15.08 -8.17
C ILE A 158 -6.26 -13.62 -8.23
N GLY A 159 -7.08 -12.72 -7.66
CA GLY A 159 -6.78 -11.30 -7.56
C GLY A 159 -5.50 -11.04 -6.76
N ALA A 160 -5.36 -11.67 -5.59
CA ALA A 160 -4.16 -11.53 -4.76
C ALA A 160 -2.90 -11.95 -5.52
N LEU A 161 -2.97 -13.08 -6.23
CA LEU A 161 -1.84 -13.58 -7.03
C LEU A 161 -1.50 -12.62 -8.19
N ALA A 162 -2.50 -12.18 -8.95
CA ALA A 162 -2.30 -11.27 -10.08
C ALA A 162 -1.72 -9.92 -9.62
N ASN A 163 -2.28 -9.34 -8.54
CA ASN A 163 -1.79 -8.09 -7.96
C ASN A 163 -0.38 -8.24 -7.42
N ALA A 164 -0.04 -9.34 -6.74
CA ALA A 164 1.30 -9.58 -6.22
C ALA A 164 2.35 -9.68 -7.34
N VAL A 165 2.03 -10.34 -8.45
CA VAL A 165 2.95 -10.42 -9.61
C VAL A 165 3.16 -9.03 -10.22
N VAL A 166 2.09 -8.29 -10.50
CA VAL A 166 2.16 -6.95 -11.09
C VAL A 166 2.90 -5.97 -10.17
N ALA A 167 2.68 -6.08 -8.86
CA ALA A 167 3.31 -5.20 -7.88
C ALA A 167 4.84 -5.33 -7.83
N VAL A 168 5.42 -6.50 -8.08
CA VAL A 168 6.87 -6.67 -8.13
C VAL A 168 7.46 -5.76 -9.21
N PHE A 169 6.87 -5.74 -10.41
CA PHE A 169 7.31 -4.88 -11.52
C PHE A 169 7.00 -3.40 -11.25
N LEU A 170 5.81 -3.12 -10.74
CA LEU A 170 5.40 -1.75 -10.39
C LEU A 170 6.34 -1.13 -9.35
N PHE A 171 6.68 -1.87 -8.30
CA PHE A 171 7.58 -1.40 -7.24
C PHE A 171 8.99 -1.16 -7.77
N GLN A 172 9.50 -2.03 -8.64
CA GLN A 172 10.81 -1.80 -9.29
C GLN A 172 10.81 -0.51 -10.13
N MET A 173 9.71 -0.23 -10.81
CA MET A 173 9.57 1.02 -11.56
C MET A 173 9.50 2.23 -10.62
N LEU A 174 8.73 2.13 -9.54
CA LEU A 174 8.54 3.20 -8.57
C LEU A 174 9.79 3.47 -7.71
N ASP A 175 10.66 2.48 -7.53
CA ASP A 175 11.93 2.67 -6.81
C ASP A 175 12.82 3.75 -7.43
N ARG A 176 12.64 4.05 -8.73
CA ARG A 176 13.36 5.15 -9.42
C ARG A 176 13.00 6.54 -8.88
N PHE A 177 11.87 6.68 -8.20
CA PHE A 177 11.41 7.93 -7.60
C PHE A 177 11.83 8.10 -6.14
N LYS A 178 12.48 7.09 -5.54
CA LYS A 178 13.05 7.19 -4.19
C LYS A 178 14.24 8.17 -4.20
N GLN A 179 14.20 9.11 -3.26
CA GLN A 179 15.31 10.01 -2.96
C GLN A 179 15.96 9.54 -1.64
N ARG A 180 17.28 9.50 -1.61
CA ARG A 180 18.06 9.19 -0.40
C ARG A 180 18.40 10.47 0.34
#